data_a4923058d29ed0a4b6ea395771232837
#
_entry.id   a4923058d29ed0a4b6ea395771232837
#
_cell.length_a   1.000
_cell.length_b   1.000
_cell.length_c   1.000
_cell.angle_alpha   90.00
_cell.angle_beta   90.00
_cell.angle_gamma   90.00
#
_symmetry.space_group_name_H-M   'P 1'
#
loop_
_entity.id
_entity.type
_entity.pdbx_description
1 polymer ?
#
loop_
_entity_poly.entity_id
_entity_poly.type
_entity_poly.pdbx_seq_one_letter_code
_entity_poly.pdbx_strand_id
1 'polypeptide(L)'
;MKFIPYTPEGTRDRLFSECRERRQVQSQLTHLFSRRGYAEIITPEVEFYDSFVTGGCAIPQESMLKVIDRSGKICVMRPECTIPIARVAATKLKDIPLPQRFYYNQNVYRSSDANHGVDGEAAQCGVELIGARGVRADLEMICMA
;
A
#
# COMPACT_ATOMS: atom_id res chain seq x y z
N MET A 1 -21.27 3.64 -29.16
CA MET A 1 -20.48 3.09 -28.04
C MET A 1 -21.37 2.14 -27.27
N LYS A 2 -20.96 0.89 -27.00
CA LYS A 2 -21.80 -0.09 -26.28
C LYS A 2 -21.55 0.08 -24.77
N PHE A 3 -22.62 0.27 -24.00
CA PHE A 3 -22.52 0.36 -22.54
C PHE A 3 -22.06 -0.99 -21.95
N ILE A 4 -21.09 -0.96 -21.02
CA ILE A 4 -20.54 -2.13 -20.30
C ILE A 4 -21.07 -2.07 -18.87
N PRO A 5 -21.99 -2.96 -18.45
CA PRO A 5 -22.67 -2.88 -17.15
C PRO A 5 -21.94 -3.60 -16.00
N TYR A 6 -20.65 -3.86 -16.13
CA TYR A 6 -19.86 -4.58 -15.13
C TYR A 6 -18.48 -3.92 -14.93
N THR A 7 -17.86 -4.16 -13.79
CA THR A 7 -16.52 -3.69 -13.45
C THR A 7 -15.44 -4.51 -14.16
N PRO A 8 -14.23 -3.98 -14.32
CA PRO A 8 -13.08 -4.76 -14.78
C PRO A 8 -12.83 -5.98 -13.89
N GLU A 9 -12.24 -7.03 -14.48
CA GLU A 9 -11.86 -8.22 -13.74
C GLU A 9 -10.97 -7.90 -12.54
N GLY A 10 -11.21 -8.56 -11.40
CA GLY A 10 -10.50 -8.32 -10.15
C GLY A 10 -10.89 -7.04 -9.42
N THR A 11 -11.94 -6.33 -9.89
CA THR A 11 -12.49 -5.16 -9.20
C THR A 11 -13.98 -5.35 -8.92
N ARG A 12 -14.49 -4.70 -7.89
CA ARG A 12 -15.91 -4.74 -7.54
C ARG A 12 -16.38 -3.49 -6.84
N ASP A 13 -17.65 -3.17 -7.03
CA ASP A 13 -18.31 -2.14 -6.22
C ASP A 13 -18.52 -2.65 -4.79
N ARG A 14 -18.33 -1.76 -3.83
CA ARG A 14 -18.68 -1.98 -2.41
C ARG A 14 -19.78 -1.02 -2.03
N LEU A 15 -20.86 -1.55 -1.44
CA LEU A 15 -22.05 -0.76 -1.18
C LEU A 15 -22.48 -0.83 0.29
N PHE A 16 -23.14 0.22 0.73
CA PHE A 16 -23.91 0.34 1.97
C PHE A 16 -23.22 -0.22 3.24
N SER A 17 -23.65 -1.41 3.71
CA SER A 17 -23.13 -2.06 4.93
C SER A 17 -21.66 -2.37 4.81
N GLU A 18 -21.22 -2.92 3.68
CA GLU A 18 -19.81 -3.25 3.43
C GLU A 18 -18.92 -2.00 3.54
N CYS A 19 -19.37 -0.86 3.00
CA CYS A 19 -18.62 0.40 3.15
C CYS A 19 -18.54 0.85 4.62
N ARG A 20 -19.60 0.66 5.40
CA ARG A 20 -19.59 1.02 6.83
C ARG A 20 -18.66 0.12 7.63
N GLU A 21 -18.75 -1.18 7.43
CA GLU A 21 -17.91 -2.18 8.09
C GLU A 21 -16.43 -1.93 7.80
N ARG A 22 -16.09 -1.72 6.52
CA ARG A 22 -14.72 -1.37 6.12
C ARG A 22 -14.22 -0.12 6.84
N ARG A 23 -15.00 0.96 6.84
CA ARG A 23 -14.63 2.21 7.51
C ARG A 23 -14.48 2.03 9.03
N GLN A 24 -15.32 1.20 9.64
CA GLN A 24 -15.22 0.92 11.07
C GLN A 24 -13.90 0.21 11.40
N VAL A 25 -13.53 -0.83 10.65
CA VAL A 25 -12.25 -1.52 10.81
C VAL A 25 -11.07 -0.57 10.60
N GLN A 26 -11.09 0.20 9.51
CA GLN A 26 -10.06 1.18 9.22
C GLN A 26 -9.90 2.22 10.35
N SER A 27 -11.00 2.72 10.89
CA SER A 27 -11.00 3.67 12.00
C SER A 27 -10.40 3.07 13.28
N GLN A 28 -10.72 1.82 13.59
CA GLN A 28 -10.15 1.13 14.76
C GLN A 28 -8.64 0.94 14.62
N LEU A 29 -8.16 0.50 13.45
CA LEU A 29 -6.73 0.33 13.18
C LEU A 29 -5.98 1.66 13.21
N THR A 30 -6.51 2.69 12.55
CA THR A 30 -5.95 4.06 12.58
C THR A 30 -5.81 4.57 14.01
N HIS A 31 -6.85 4.39 14.83
CA HIS A 31 -6.82 4.80 16.23
C HIS A 31 -5.76 4.03 17.03
N LEU A 32 -5.66 2.71 16.82
CA LEU A 32 -4.65 1.88 17.46
C LEU A 32 -3.23 2.36 17.11
N PHE A 33 -2.94 2.55 15.83
CA PHE A 33 -1.61 2.96 15.35
C PHE A 33 -1.22 4.36 15.85
N SER A 34 -2.15 5.31 15.75
CA SER A 34 -1.91 6.67 16.25
C SER A 34 -1.63 6.71 17.75
N ARG A 35 -2.34 5.94 18.55
CA ARG A 35 -2.09 5.83 20.00
C ARG A 35 -0.76 5.20 20.35
N ARG A 36 -0.17 4.42 19.45
CA ARG A 36 1.16 3.81 19.58
C ARG A 36 2.29 4.70 19.03
N GLY A 37 1.96 5.93 18.61
CA GLY A 37 2.94 6.92 18.16
C GLY A 37 3.33 6.77 16.69
N TYR A 38 2.53 6.07 15.88
CA TYR A 38 2.71 6.01 14.43
C TYR A 38 2.01 7.19 13.77
N ALA A 39 2.69 7.84 12.83
CA ALA A 39 2.14 8.93 12.02
C ALA A 39 1.56 8.40 10.72
N GLU A 40 0.45 8.96 10.27
CA GLU A 40 -0.14 8.60 8.98
C GLU A 40 0.74 9.04 7.83
N ILE A 41 0.90 8.15 6.84
CA ILE A 41 1.55 8.47 5.58
C ILE A 41 0.67 8.02 4.41
N ILE A 42 0.50 8.91 3.44
CA ILE A 42 -0.20 8.64 2.18
C ILE A 42 0.78 8.86 1.03
N THR A 43 0.96 7.83 0.23
CA THR A 43 1.77 7.88 -0.98
C THR A 43 0.89 7.88 -2.23
N PRO A 44 1.37 8.35 -3.39
CA PRO A 44 0.62 8.27 -4.63
C PRO A 44 0.20 6.84 -4.99
N GLU A 45 -0.91 6.69 -5.67
CA GLU A 45 -1.35 5.38 -6.20
C GLU A 45 -0.51 4.91 -7.39
N VAL A 46 0.12 5.84 -8.08
CA VAL A 46 0.99 5.58 -9.23
C VAL A 46 2.43 5.91 -8.86
N GLU A 47 3.32 4.97 -9.07
CA GLU A 47 4.76 5.09 -8.81
C GLU A 47 5.56 4.65 -10.03
N PHE A 48 6.83 5.05 -10.13
CA PHE A 48 7.69 4.57 -11.19
C PHE A 48 7.95 3.06 -11.05
N TYR A 49 7.83 2.33 -12.15
CA TYR A 49 8.10 0.89 -12.21
C TYR A 49 9.48 0.52 -11.67
N ASP A 50 10.50 1.31 -12.02
CA ASP A 50 11.88 1.08 -11.58
C ASP A 50 12.06 1.10 -10.06
N SER A 51 11.20 1.83 -9.33
CA SER A 51 11.23 1.86 -7.86
C SER A 51 10.97 0.49 -7.25
N PHE A 52 10.11 -0.31 -7.87
CA PHE A 52 9.81 -1.66 -7.40
C PHE A 52 10.82 -2.69 -7.86
N VAL A 53 11.32 -2.57 -9.09
CA VAL A 53 12.34 -3.50 -9.63
C VAL A 53 13.65 -3.36 -8.88
N THR A 54 14.13 -2.13 -8.67
CA THR A 54 15.38 -1.86 -7.96
C THR A 54 15.24 -1.92 -6.44
N GLY A 55 14.06 -1.66 -5.91
CA GLY A 55 13.75 -1.68 -4.48
C GLY A 55 13.64 -3.07 -3.85
N GLY A 56 13.77 -4.13 -4.63
CA GLY A 56 13.68 -5.50 -4.12
C GLY A 56 12.27 -5.92 -3.73
N CYS A 57 11.25 -5.40 -4.42
CA CYS A 57 9.86 -5.79 -4.20
C CYS A 57 9.68 -7.31 -4.40
N ALA A 58 9.04 -7.97 -3.44
CA ALA A 58 8.76 -9.40 -3.51
C ALA A 58 7.62 -9.77 -4.48
N ILE A 59 6.91 -8.77 -5.01
CA ILE A 59 5.78 -8.99 -5.93
C ILE A 59 6.31 -9.22 -7.33
N PRO A 60 5.88 -10.30 -8.02
CA PRO A 60 6.29 -10.58 -9.38
C PRO A 60 5.94 -9.44 -10.34
N GLN A 61 6.85 -9.13 -11.27
CA GLN A 61 6.68 -8.01 -12.21
C GLN A 61 5.50 -8.20 -13.17
N GLU A 62 5.14 -9.44 -13.46
CA GLU A 62 3.96 -9.81 -14.24
C GLU A 62 2.64 -9.51 -13.53
N SER A 63 2.66 -9.45 -12.19
CA SER A 63 1.49 -9.08 -11.38
C SER A 63 1.30 -7.57 -11.26
N MET A 64 2.23 -6.75 -11.73
CA MET A 64 2.15 -5.31 -11.62
C MET A 64 1.31 -4.71 -12.74
N LEU A 65 0.30 -3.92 -12.40
CA LEU A 65 -0.51 -3.17 -13.36
C LEU A 65 0.28 -1.96 -13.88
N LYS A 66 0.80 -2.07 -15.10
CA LYS A 66 1.64 -1.04 -15.71
C LYS A 66 0.81 0.02 -16.41
N VAL A 67 1.21 1.28 -16.26
CA VAL A 67 0.65 2.45 -16.93
C VAL A 67 1.77 3.29 -17.52
N ILE A 68 1.49 4.07 -18.55
CA ILE A 68 2.46 4.98 -19.16
C ILE A 68 2.07 6.41 -18.79
N ASP A 69 3.03 7.17 -18.23
CA ASP A 69 2.81 8.57 -17.91
C ASP A 69 2.85 9.47 -19.17
N ARG A 70 2.56 10.75 -19.00
CA ARG A 70 2.57 11.72 -20.10
C ARG A 70 3.94 11.92 -20.75
N SER A 71 5.03 11.57 -20.06
CA SER A 71 6.40 11.65 -20.57
C SER A 71 6.88 10.36 -21.23
N GLY A 72 6.03 9.35 -21.32
CA GLY A 72 6.35 8.04 -21.88
C GLY A 72 7.08 7.09 -20.92
N LYS A 73 7.18 7.42 -19.65
CA LYS A 73 7.80 6.54 -18.64
C LYS A 73 6.84 5.47 -18.17
N ILE A 74 7.39 4.29 -17.90
CA ILE A 74 6.63 3.19 -17.33
C ILE A 74 6.43 3.45 -15.84
N CYS A 75 5.17 3.49 -15.43
CA CYS A 75 4.72 3.53 -14.06
C CYS A 75 3.92 2.27 -13.74
N VAL A 76 3.60 2.08 -12.48
CA VAL A 76 2.71 1.02 -12.00
C VAL A 76 1.70 1.60 -11.02
N MET A 77 0.52 1.06 -11.02
CA MET A 77 -0.36 1.18 -9.86
C MET A 77 0.31 0.42 -8.71
N ARG A 78 0.51 1.10 -7.56
CA ARG A 78 1.32 0.53 -6.46
C ARG A 78 0.83 -0.87 -6.06
N PRO A 79 1.67 -1.89 -6.16
CA PRO A 79 1.30 -3.26 -5.80
C PRO A 79 1.44 -3.54 -4.30
N GLU A 80 2.09 -2.64 -3.55
CA GLU A 80 2.31 -2.67 -2.09
C GLU A 80 2.68 -1.26 -1.59
N CYS A 81 2.76 -1.04 -0.28
CA CYS A 81 2.98 0.29 0.29
C CYS A 81 4.39 0.52 0.84
N THR A 82 5.16 -0.51 1.14
CA THR A 82 6.47 -0.41 1.80
C THR A 82 7.50 0.34 0.95
N ILE A 83 7.65 0.00 -0.34
CA ILE A 83 8.60 0.66 -1.25
C ILE A 83 8.30 2.16 -1.42
N PRO A 84 7.04 2.60 -1.69
CA PRO A 84 6.70 4.02 -1.69
C PRO A 84 7.03 4.74 -0.37
N ILE A 85 6.78 4.11 0.77
CA ILE A 85 7.08 4.69 2.09
C ILE A 85 8.59 4.78 2.31
N ALA A 86 9.34 3.74 1.96
CA ALA A 86 10.81 3.75 2.02
C ALA A 86 11.39 4.87 1.14
N ARG A 87 10.84 5.09 -0.07
CA ARG A 87 11.21 6.22 -0.92
C ARG A 87 10.98 7.57 -0.23
N VAL A 88 9.83 7.76 0.42
CA VAL A 88 9.53 9.01 1.14
C VAL A 88 10.50 9.19 2.30
N ALA A 89 10.77 8.16 3.09
CA ALA A 89 11.73 8.20 4.19
C ALA A 89 13.15 8.57 3.70
N ALA A 90 13.59 7.97 2.59
CA ALA A 90 14.92 8.22 2.02
C ALA A 90 15.06 9.60 1.32
N THR A 91 13.95 10.28 1.02
CA THR A 91 13.97 11.54 0.27
C THR A 91 13.44 12.71 1.10
N LYS A 92 12.12 12.79 1.28
CA LYS A 92 11.47 13.92 1.95
C LYS A 92 11.72 13.96 3.45
N LEU A 93 11.93 12.81 4.08
CA LEU A 93 12.07 12.66 5.52
C LEU A 93 13.49 12.24 5.94
N LYS A 94 14.47 12.34 5.04
CA LYS A 94 15.88 11.96 5.29
C LYS A 94 16.53 12.67 6.47
N ASP A 95 16.10 13.90 6.75
CA ASP A 95 16.63 14.74 7.82
C ASP A 95 15.82 14.62 9.13
N ILE A 96 14.76 13.83 9.14
CA ILE A 96 13.97 13.53 10.34
C ILE A 96 14.69 12.46 11.17
N PRO A 97 14.83 12.66 12.50
CA PRO A 97 15.48 11.68 13.37
C PRO A 97 14.84 10.28 13.32
N LEU A 98 15.69 9.27 13.42
CA LEU A 98 15.29 7.88 13.57
C LEU A 98 15.06 7.52 15.06
N PRO A 99 14.20 6.53 15.38
CA PRO A 99 13.38 5.75 14.45
C PRO A 99 12.13 6.51 13.99
N GLN A 100 11.74 6.30 12.73
CA GLN A 100 10.49 6.82 12.18
C GLN A 100 9.42 5.74 12.21
N ARG A 101 8.20 6.11 12.59
CA ARG A 101 7.03 5.24 12.72
C ARG A 101 5.92 5.76 11.84
N PHE A 102 5.49 4.96 10.85
CA PHE A 102 4.40 5.30 9.95
C PHE A 102 3.33 4.22 9.97
N TYR A 103 2.08 4.64 9.79
CA TYR A 103 1.00 3.74 9.41
C TYR A 103 0.37 4.21 8.11
N TYR A 104 -0.22 3.28 7.40
CA TYR A 104 -0.94 3.55 6.17
C TYR A 104 -2.24 2.76 6.09
N ASN A 105 -3.18 3.32 5.34
CA ASN A 105 -4.44 2.68 5.01
C ASN A 105 -4.78 3.07 3.57
N GLN A 106 -4.34 2.25 2.62
CA GLN A 106 -4.34 2.59 1.19
C GLN A 106 -4.70 1.36 0.36
N ASN A 107 -5.23 1.60 -0.85
CA ASN A 107 -5.44 0.52 -1.80
C ASN A 107 -4.12 0.12 -2.48
N VAL A 108 -3.99 -1.15 -2.79
CA VAL A 108 -2.94 -1.75 -3.61
C VAL A 108 -3.57 -2.46 -4.80
N TYR A 109 -2.81 -2.59 -5.88
CA TYR A 109 -3.32 -3.03 -7.18
C TYR A 109 -2.40 -4.10 -7.76
N ARG A 110 -2.96 -5.25 -8.09
CA ARG A 110 -2.23 -6.37 -8.68
C ARG A 110 -3.03 -6.96 -9.83
N SER A 111 -2.36 -7.56 -10.81
CA SER A 111 -3.05 -8.37 -11.80
C SER A 111 -3.81 -9.48 -11.06
N SER A 112 -5.12 -9.53 -11.27
CA SER A 112 -5.93 -10.60 -10.70
C SER A 112 -5.53 -11.92 -11.33
N ASP A 113 -5.28 -12.94 -10.52
CA ASP A 113 -5.29 -14.31 -10.98
C ASP A 113 -6.67 -14.89 -10.63
N ALA A 114 -7.56 -14.89 -11.60
CA ALA A 114 -8.91 -15.38 -11.44
C ALA A 114 -8.97 -16.85 -10.93
N ASN A 115 -7.91 -17.61 -11.16
CA ASN A 115 -7.80 -18.99 -10.69
C ASN A 115 -7.48 -19.09 -9.19
N HIS A 116 -6.97 -18.02 -8.58
CA HIS A 116 -6.58 -18.01 -7.17
C HIS A 116 -7.42 -17.05 -6.30
N GLY A 117 -8.49 -16.46 -6.85
CA GLY A 117 -9.41 -15.58 -6.11
C GLY A 117 -8.75 -14.32 -5.54
N VAL A 118 -7.68 -13.84 -6.17
CA VAL A 118 -6.98 -12.62 -5.76
C VAL A 118 -7.67 -11.42 -6.39
N ASP A 119 -8.22 -10.55 -5.54
CA ASP A 119 -8.76 -9.25 -5.97
C ASP A 119 -7.66 -8.40 -6.61
N GLY A 120 -7.94 -7.81 -7.77
CA GLY A 120 -7.04 -6.89 -8.47
C GLY A 120 -6.84 -5.57 -7.72
N GLU A 121 -7.82 -5.20 -6.88
CA GLU A 121 -7.79 -4.06 -5.97
C GLU A 121 -8.06 -4.52 -4.54
N ALA A 122 -7.12 -4.32 -3.63
CA ALA A 122 -7.26 -4.64 -2.22
C ALA A 122 -6.94 -3.45 -1.32
N ALA A 123 -7.65 -3.32 -0.19
CA ALA A 123 -7.26 -2.40 0.86
C ALA A 123 -6.14 -3.02 1.70
N GLN A 124 -5.08 -2.28 1.88
CA GLN A 124 -3.97 -2.65 2.74
C GLN A 124 -3.83 -1.63 3.86
N CYS A 125 -3.79 -2.11 5.10
CA CYS A 125 -3.52 -1.31 6.28
C CYS A 125 -2.31 -1.92 6.99
N GLY A 126 -1.36 -1.08 7.40
CA GLY A 126 -0.13 -1.58 8.03
C GLY A 126 0.70 -0.49 8.66
N VAL A 127 1.80 -0.92 9.27
CA VAL A 127 2.77 -0.05 9.92
C VAL A 127 4.18 -0.30 9.40
N GLU A 128 4.99 0.76 9.41
CA GLU A 128 6.40 0.71 9.03
C GLU A 128 7.24 1.34 10.15
N LEU A 129 8.29 0.62 10.59
CA LEU A 129 9.25 1.08 11.57
C LEU A 129 10.63 1.17 10.92
N ILE A 130 11.09 2.39 10.67
CA ILE A 130 12.33 2.66 9.94
C ILE A 130 13.41 3.12 10.90
N GLY A 131 14.60 2.52 10.81
CA GLY A 131 15.79 2.92 11.57
C GLY A 131 15.86 2.38 13.00
N ALA A 132 14.98 1.43 13.38
CA ALA A 132 15.11 0.65 14.62
C ALA A 132 15.68 -0.75 14.33
N ARG A 133 16.40 -1.31 15.30
CA ARG A 133 17.00 -2.65 15.21
C ARG A 133 16.88 -3.42 16.52
N GLY A 134 16.90 -4.75 16.40
CA GLY A 134 16.95 -5.68 17.54
C GLY A 134 15.59 -6.13 18.04
N VAL A 135 15.63 -7.05 18.99
CA VAL A 135 14.46 -7.80 19.47
C VAL A 135 13.28 -6.92 19.90
N ARG A 136 13.54 -5.73 20.45
CA ARG A 136 12.46 -4.82 20.85
C ARG A 136 11.72 -4.24 19.64
N ALA A 137 12.43 -3.93 18.55
CA ALA A 137 11.82 -3.48 17.31
C ALA A 137 11.00 -4.61 16.68
N ASP A 138 11.53 -5.82 16.63
CA ASP A 138 10.83 -6.98 16.08
C ASP A 138 9.56 -7.29 16.88
N LEU A 139 9.63 -7.25 18.22
CA LEU A 139 8.46 -7.42 19.08
C LEU A 139 7.43 -6.31 18.90
N GLU A 140 7.85 -5.05 18.76
CA GLU A 140 6.96 -3.93 18.46
C GLU A 140 6.16 -4.23 17.19
N MET A 141 6.82 -4.65 16.10
CA MET A 141 6.18 -4.94 14.83
C MET A 141 5.22 -6.15 14.92
N ILE A 142 5.63 -7.23 15.59
CA ILE A 142 4.77 -8.41 15.78
C ILE A 142 3.51 -8.06 16.60
N CYS A 143 3.64 -7.20 17.61
CA CYS A 143 2.50 -6.78 18.44
C CYS A 143 1.58 -5.77 17.73
N MET A 144 2.01 -5.19 16.61
CA MET A 144 1.23 -4.24 15.82
C MET A 144 0.53 -4.89 14.62
N ALA A 145 0.98 -6.06 14.18
CA ALA A 145 0.38 -6.84 13.10
C ALA A 145 -0.75 -7.73 13.61
#